data_c07cbeeec211ece20f9c611b4a29bc1c
#
_entry.id   c07cbeeec211ece20f9c611b4a29bc1c
#
_cell.length_a   1.000
_cell.length_b   1.000
_cell.length_c   1.000
_cell.angle_alpha   90.00
_cell.angle_beta   90.00
_cell.angle_gamma   90.00
#
_symmetry.space_group_name_H-M   'P 1'
#
loop_
_entity.id
_entity.type
_entity.pdbx_description
1 polymer ?
#
loop_
_entity_poly.entity_id
_entity_poly.type
_entity_poly.pdbx_seq_one_letter_code
_entity_poly.pdbx_strand_id
1 'polypeptide(L)'
;GLPQGMAFAAMAGLDSIYGIMAATVGTFIAPLFTRCSLTVSGPSNATAFMLASFFLAASPAIQSQPFIFVPLIVFLAGLLCVICAFVKATEMLQFVSRSVLVGYITGAATLIIASQLRYVIGLNDVNAGSSFFSMSGAILQNLQDVQWQPMVLGALSFILFIPLKKYFKFLPTFAIILVVMSTLNWVLCQPWTGAMFTNVRMLRDFTMSDLVCTPPAVWEIPGHLVELFPIVVGIAFLSTLEQTVMSKTLSAKTGEPLNLNQDTFAVGMANIGSSFTTSLPCSASLTRSMLNYNAGAATRFSGVICGLICLGITFVLANFPLISRIPHCVLAALVLANAVSLFDRKLLRICFRSTPGDAIVLLITFVAALLLPLHIAIFVGVVISVSLFLRKAAKPELVEYTFDNEGTLMQVNDEVNRLPQISIVHVEGDLFFGAADLFRKQVSRIAEDPSLAVVVLRMRNARNLDATSVCALEELIKF
;
A
#
# COMPACT_ATOMS: atom_id res chain seq x y z
N GLY A 1 4.43 18.66 3.55
CA GLY A 1 3.35 18.09 2.73
C GLY A 1 3.40 18.54 1.27
N LEU A 2 3.35 19.86 1.01
CA LEU A 2 3.22 20.39 -0.36
C LEU A 2 4.33 19.93 -1.33
N PRO A 3 5.64 20.04 -1.03
CA PRO A 3 6.67 19.56 -1.95
C PRO A 3 6.62 18.05 -2.24
N GLN A 4 6.22 17.26 -1.24
CA GLN A 4 5.99 15.83 -1.44
C GLN A 4 4.78 15.57 -2.33
N GLY A 5 3.70 16.33 -2.14
CA GLY A 5 2.51 16.27 -3.00
C GLY A 5 2.86 16.55 -4.46
N MET A 6 3.59 17.64 -4.74
CA MET A 6 4.07 17.94 -6.10
C MET A 6 4.88 16.79 -6.70
N ALA A 7 5.77 16.21 -5.90
CA ALA A 7 6.59 15.09 -6.33
C ALA A 7 5.74 13.83 -6.67
N PHE A 8 4.68 13.57 -5.90
CA PHE A 8 3.78 12.45 -6.15
C PHE A 8 2.87 12.71 -7.37
N ALA A 9 2.45 13.95 -7.61
CA ALA A 9 1.75 14.31 -8.83
C ALA A 9 2.63 14.12 -10.07
N ALA A 10 3.87 14.61 -10.04
CA ALA A 10 4.84 14.40 -11.11
C ALA A 10 5.12 12.91 -11.35
N MET A 11 5.20 12.09 -10.29
CA MET A 11 5.34 10.64 -10.38
C MET A 11 4.11 9.98 -11.05
N ALA A 12 2.92 10.50 -10.79
CA ALA A 12 1.69 10.05 -11.43
C ALA A 12 1.53 10.54 -12.89
N GLY A 13 2.46 11.36 -13.39
CA GLY A 13 2.35 11.98 -14.71
C GLY A 13 1.31 13.11 -14.77
N LEU A 14 0.94 13.67 -13.63
CA LEU A 14 -0.08 14.70 -13.46
C LEU A 14 0.54 16.05 -13.09
N ASP A 15 -0.18 17.13 -13.32
CA ASP A 15 0.22 18.47 -12.93
C ASP A 15 0.37 18.60 -11.40
N SER A 16 1.27 19.47 -10.97
CA SER A 16 1.63 19.68 -9.55
C SER A 16 0.42 20.01 -8.66
N ILE A 17 -0.63 20.62 -9.24
CA ILE A 17 -1.87 21.00 -8.56
C ILE A 17 -2.57 19.81 -7.90
N TYR A 18 -2.60 18.64 -8.56
CA TYR A 18 -3.22 17.43 -8.01
C TYR A 18 -2.62 17.01 -6.67
N GLY A 19 -1.30 17.08 -6.57
CA GLY A 19 -0.59 16.74 -5.34
C GLY A 19 -0.69 17.80 -4.25
N ILE A 20 -0.71 19.07 -4.64
CA ILE A 20 -0.89 20.21 -3.73
C ILE A 20 -2.28 20.16 -3.11
N MET A 21 -3.33 19.94 -3.91
CA MET A 21 -4.71 19.87 -3.43
C MET A 21 -4.93 18.65 -2.52
N ALA A 22 -4.34 17.50 -2.85
CA ALA A 22 -4.36 16.34 -1.95
C ALA A 22 -3.69 16.62 -0.59
N ALA A 23 -2.55 17.33 -0.60
CA ALA A 23 -1.85 17.71 0.62
C ALA A 23 -2.59 18.78 1.43
N THR A 24 -3.44 19.57 0.80
CA THR A 24 -4.20 20.67 1.42
C THR A 24 -5.55 20.16 1.94
N VAL A 25 -6.42 19.72 1.03
CA VAL A 25 -7.81 19.35 1.34
C VAL A 25 -7.87 18.05 2.14
N GLY A 26 -7.07 17.04 1.75
CA GLY A 26 -6.98 15.79 2.50
C GLY A 26 -6.51 15.97 3.94
N THR A 27 -5.49 16.83 4.13
CA THR A 27 -4.97 17.17 5.47
C THR A 27 -5.96 17.99 6.30
N PHE A 28 -6.80 18.82 5.67
CA PHE A 28 -7.83 19.61 6.34
C PHE A 28 -9.03 18.76 6.77
N ILE A 29 -9.54 17.90 5.88
CA ILE A 29 -10.81 17.17 6.10
C ILE A 29 -10.62 15.96 7.02
N ALA A 30 -9.57 15.14 6.83
CA ALA A 30 -9.40 13.91 7.60
C ALA A 30 -9.43 14.11 9.13
N PRO A 31 -8.76 15.12 9.73
CA PRO A 31 -8.76 15.32 11.17
C PRO A 31 -10.14 15.66 11.77
N LEU A 32 -11.08 16.15 10.97
CA LEU A 32 -12.44 16.45 11.43
C LEU A 32 -13.20 15.18 11.79
N PHE A 33 -12.91 14.08 11.12
CA PHE A 33 -13.66 12.82 11.24
C PHE A 33 -12.87 11.68 11.91
N THR A 34 -11.53 11.78 12.02
CA THR A 34 -10.69 10.72 12.59
C THR A 34 -10.85 10.59 14.12
N ARG A 35 -10.68 9.38 14.62
CA ARG A 35 -10.56 9.11 16.06
C ARG A 35 -9.11 9.30 16.52
N CYS A 36 -8.15 8.91 15.73
CA CYS A 36 -6.72 9.06 16.03
C CYS A 36 -6.30 10.53 15.83
N SER A 37 -6.13 11.27 16.93
CA SER A 37 -6.04 12.74 16.98
C SER A 37 -4.88 13.34 16.17
N LEU A 38 -3.78 12.62 16.03
CA LEU A 38 -2.52 13.16 15.46
C LEU A 38 -2.26 12.68 14.03
N THR A 39 -3.22 11.98 13.42
CA THR A 39 -3.08 11.49 12.04
C THR A 39 -3.09 12.65 11.06
N VAL A 40 -2.12 12.65 10.15
CA VAL A 40 -2.03 13.60 9.03
C VAL A 40 -2.21 12.83 7.73
N SER A 41 -3.36 13.02 7.09
CA SER A 41 -3.68 12.44 5.79
C SER A 41 -3.25 13.35 4.65
N GLY A 42 -3.14 12.79 3.45
CA GLY A 42 -2.79 13.50 2.22
C GLY A 42 -2.23 12.52 1.18
N PRO A 43 -1.59 13.00 0.10
CA PRO A 43 -1.11 12.13 -0.97
C PRO A 43 -0.05 11.16 -0.45
N SER A 44 -0.06 9.91 -0.94
CA SER A 44 0.97 8.91 -0.65
C SER A 44 1.70 8.44 -1.91
N ASN A 45 2.91 7.91 -1.73
CA ASN A 45 3.68 7.32 -2.83
C ASN A 45 2.91 6.18 -3.49
N ALA A 46 2.34 5.30 -2.67
CA ALA A 46 1.77 4.05 -3.13
C ALA A 46 0.48 4.30 -3.91
N THR A 47 -0.41 5.17 -3.43
CA THR A 47 -1.65 5.54 -4.14
C THR A 47 -1.37 6.33 -5.42
N ALA A 48 -0.41 7.25 -5.40
CA ALA A 48 -0.02 8.02 -6.57
C ALA A 48 0.60 7.14 -7.66
N PHE A 49 1.48 6.19 -7.28
CA PHE A 49 2.07 5.28 -8.24
C PHE A 49 1.09 4.22 -8.75
N MET A 50 0.15 3.77 -7.91
CA MET A 50 -0.95 2.91 -8.34
C MET A 50 -1.79 3.60 -9.41
N LEU A 51 -2.10 4.89 -9.23
CA LEU A 51 -2.80 5.70 -10.19
C LEU A 51 -1.99 5.86 -11.50
N ALA A 52 -0.67 6.14 -11.40
CA ALA A 52 0.23 6.19 -12.55
C ALA A 52 0.23 4.89 -13.35
N SER A 53 0.38 3.76 -12.67
CA SER A 53 0.37 2.43 -13.28
C SER A 53 -0.96 2.11 -13.96
N PHE A 54 -2.07 2.57 -13.40
CA PHE A 54 -3.39 2.44 -14.01
C PHE A 54 -3.49 3.26 -15.31
N PHE A 55 -3.14 4.55 -15.28
CA PHE A 55 -3.22 5.40 -16.47
C PHE A 55 -2.33 4.90 -17.61
N LEU A 56 -1.18 4.31 -17.33
CA LEU A 56 -0.31 3.70 -18.35
C LEU A 56 -0.92 2.45 -19.01
N ALA A 57 -1.84 1.76 -18.31
CA ALA A 57 -2.49 0.54 -18.79
C ALA A 57 -3.93 0.77 -19.25
N ALA A 58 -4.52 1.94 -18.97
CA ALA A 58 -5.90 2.28 -19.26
C ALA A 58 -6.15 2.51 -20.76
N SER A 59 -7.42 2.52 -21.15
CA SER A 59 -7.85 2.83 -22.50
C SER A 59 -7.46 4.26 -22.92
N PRO A 60 -7.25 4.53 -24.23
CA PRO A 60 -6.90 5.87 -24.71
C PRO A 60 -7.93 6.95 -24.33
N ALA A 61 -9.20 6.57 -24.17
CA ALA A 61 -10.27 7.46 -23.73
C ALA A 61 -10.02 7.99 -22.31
N ILE A 62 -9.59 7.12 -21.38
CA ILE A 62 -9.27 7.49 -20.00
C ILE A 62 -7.93 8.24 -19.95
N GLN A 63 -6.92 7.76 -20.69
CA GLN A 63 -5.59 8.39 -20.70
C GLN A 63 -5.61 9.85 -21.16
N SER A 64 -6.46 10.19 -22.13
CA SER A 64 -6.56 11.54 -22.69
C SER A 64 -7.26 12.56 -21.79
N GLN A 65 -7.99 12.10 -20.75
CA GLN A 65 -8.83 12.96 -19.92
C GLN A 65 -8.57 12.76 -18.39
N PRO A 66 -7.35 12.92 -17.91
CA PRO A 66 -7.03 12.69 -16.49
C PRO A 66 -7.79 13.63 -15.56
N PHE A 67 -8.12 14.84 -16.01
CA PHE A 67 -8.88 15.83 -15.23
C PHE A 67 -10.34 15.40 -14.95
N ILE A 68 -10.91 14.47 -15.72
CA ILE A 68 -12.23 13.88 -15.50
C ILE A 68 -12.10 12.62 -14.63
N PHE A 69 -11.20 11.71 -15.00
CA PHE A 69 -11.15 10.38 -14.39
C PHE A 69 -10.42 10.34 -13.04
N VAL A 70 -9.42 11.21 -12.80
CA VAL A 70 -8.74 11.24 -11.49
C VAL A 70 -9.70 11.65 -10.37
N PRO A 71 -10.44 12.76 -10.45
CA PRO A 71 -11.44 13.11 -9.43
C PRO A 71 -12.52 12.03 -9.26
N LEU A 72 -12.95 11.39 -10.34
CA LEU A 72 -13.94 10.32 -10.32
C LEU A 72 -13.41 9.08 -9.55
N ILE A 73 -12.19 8.65 -9.83
CA ILE A 73 -11.53 7.53 -9.12
C ILE A 73 -11.39 7.86 -7.64
N VAL A 74 -10.95 9.07 -7.30
CA VAL A 74 -10.77 9.52 -5.91
C VAL A 74 -12.12 9.55 -5.18
N PHE A 75 -13.18 10.04 -5.83
CA PHE A 75 -14.53 10.05 -5.29
C PHE A 75 -15.04 8.64 -4.99
N LEU A 76 -14.96 7.75 -5.99
CA LEU A 76 -15.42 6.36 -5.85
C LEU A 76 -14.61 5.58 -4.79
N ALA A 77 -13.30 5.78 -4.74
CA ALA A 77 -12.46 5.19 -3.70
C ALA A 77 -12.83 5.72 -2.31
N GLY A 78 -13.09 7.03 -2.18
CA GLY A 78 -13.57 7.63 -0.95
C GLY A 78 -14.92 7.08 -0.51
N LEU A 79 -15.87 6.96 -1.43
CA LEU A 79 -17.19 6.38 -1.18
C LEU A 79 -17.08 4.91 -0.73
N LEU A 80 -16.23 4.13 -1.38
CA LEU A 80 -15.98 2.74 -1.00
C LEU A 80 -15.37 2.63 0.41
N CYS A 81 -14.42 3.51 0.77
CA CYS A 81 -13.89 3.57 2.15
C CYS A 81 -14.99 3.88 3.17
N VAL A 82 -15.90 4.81 2.85
CA VAL A 82 -17.05 5.15 3.72
C VAL A 82 -17.96 3.93 3.90
N ILE A 83 -18.31 3.24 2.81
CA ILE A 83 -19.12 2.01 2.84
C ILE A 83 -18.44 0.95 3.70
N CYS A 84 -17.13 0.68 3.47
CA CYS A 84 -16.35 -0.28 4.25
C CYS A 84 -16.32 0.05 5.74
N ALA A 85 -16.28 1.33 6.11
CA ALA A 85 -16.32 1.76 7.49
C ALA A 85 -17.68 1.45 8.16
N PHE A 86 -18.80 1.68 7.47
CA PHE A 86 -20.15 1.38 7.96
C PHE A 86 -20.40 -0.14 8.09
N VAL A 87 -19.95 -0.93 7.13
CA VAL A 87 -20.10 -2.39 7.15
C VAL A 87 -19.06 -3.05 8.09
N LYS A 88 -18.17 -2.25 8.71
CA LYS A 88 -17.06 -2.72 9.55
C LYS A 88 -16.06 -3.64 8.82
N ALA A 89 -16.00 -3.55 7.50
CA ALA A 89 -15.11 -4.36 6.68
C ALA A 89 -13.61 -4.07 6.94
N THR A 90 -13.29 -2.94 7.57
CA THR A 90 -11.92 -2.59 7.95
C THR A 90 -11.28 -3.65 8.87
N GLU A 91 -12.07 -4.33 9.68
CA GLU A 91 -11.58 -5.40 10.54
C GLU A 91 -11.10 -6.62 9.74
N MET A 92 -11.70 -6.87 8.57
CA MET A 92 -11.29 -7.96 7.68
C MET A 92 -9.91 -7.69 7.06
N LEU A 93 -9.50 -6.43 6.89
CA LEU A 93 -8.18 -6.07 6.38
C LEU A 93 -7.03 -6.45 7.33
N GLN A 94 -7.34 -6.77 8.59
CA GLN A 94 -6.35 -7.27 9.55
C GLN A 94 -5.83 -8.66 9.19
N PHE A 95 -6.56 -9.42 8.39
CA PHE A 95 -6.15 -10.75 7.90
C PHE A 95 -5.16 -10.68 6.74
N VAL A 96 -4.90 -9.50 6.19
CA VAL A 96 -3.88 -9.34 5.16
C VAL A 96 -2.49 -9.50 5.77
N SER A 97 -1.74 -10.48 5.27
CA SER A 97 -0.38 -10.76 5.74
C SER A 97 0.55 -9.57 5.52
N ARG A 98 1.43 -9.32 6.49
CA ARG A 98 2.52 -8.34 6.34
C ARG A 98 3.42 -8.64 5.14
N SER A 99 3.58 -9.92 4.78
CA SER A 99 4.39 -10.35 3.64
C SER A 99 3.84 -9.83 2.31
N VAL A 100 2.50 -9.73 2.15
CA VAL A 100 1.86 -9.07 0.99
C VAL A 100 2.27 -7.61 0.93
N LEU A 101 2.12 -6.87 2.03
CA LEU A 101 2.44 -5.45 2.08
C LEU A 101 3.92 -5.17 1.80
N VAL A 102 4.81 -5.96 2.39
CA VAL A 102 6.27 -5.81 2.17
C VAL A 102 6.63 -6.12 0.72
N GLY A 103 6.08 -7.19 0.15
CA GLY A 103 6.28 -7.54 -1.26
C GLY A 103 5.77 -6.45 -2.20
N TYR A 104 4.54 -5.95 -1.95
CA TYR A 104 3.94 -4.86 -2.70
C TYR A 104 4.74 -3.56 -2.62
N ILE A 105 5.10 -3.10 -1.41
CA ILE A 105 5.86 -1.85 -1.21
C ILE A 105 7.23 -1.95 -1.86
N THR A 106 7.91 -3.10 -1.74
CA THR A 106 9.22 -3.33 -2.35
C THR A 106 9.13 -3.34 -3.88
N GLY A 107 8.10 -3.99 -4.45
CA GLY A 107 7.83 -3.97 -5.88
C GLY A 107 7.51 -2.58 -6.40
N ALA A 108 6.62 -1.86 -5.71
CA ALA A 108 6.29 -0.47 -6.02
C ALA A 108 7.53 0.43 -5.96
N ALA A 109 8.36 0.30 -4.92
CA ALA A 109 9.62 1.05 -4.81
C ALA A 109 10.57 0.78 -5.98
N THR A 110 10.70 -0.47 -6.41
CA THR A 110 11.52 -0.85 -7.58
C THR A 110 10.99 -0.21 -8.86
N LEU A 111 9.67 -0.23 -9.07
CA LEU A 111 9.03 0.42 -10.22
C LEU A 111 9.19 1.95 -10.18
N ILE A 112 9.04 2.56 -9.01
CA ILE A 112 9.24 4.02 -8.83
C ILE A 112 10.68 4.38 -9.20
N ILE A 113 11.67 3.62 -8.74
CA ILE A 113 13.07 3.85 -9.09
C ILE A 113 13.25 3.77 -10.61
N ALA A 114 12.75 2.75 -11.27
CA ALA A 114 12.84 2.60 -12.72
C ALA A 114 12.15 3.76 -13.46
N SER A 115 10.95 4.15 -13.04
CA SER A 115 10.19 5.24 -13.66
C SER A 115 10.84 6.62 -13.48
N GLN A 116 11.40 6.89 -12.30
CA GLN A 116 11.99 8.20 -12.00
C GLN A 116 13.41 8.35 -12.54
N LEU A 117 14.14 7.24 -12.72
CA LEU A 117 15.50 7.27 -13.25
C LEU A 117 15.56 7.97 -14.63
N ARG A 118 14.57 7.73 -15.51
CA ARG A 118 14.49 8.39 -16.83
C ARG A 118 14.45 9.93 -16.72
N TYR A 119 13.72 10.47 -15.76
CA TYR A 119 13.60 11.92 -15.56
C TYR A 119 14.87 12.51 -14.95
N VAL A 120 15.57 11.76 -14.10
CA VAL A 120 16.87 12.17 -13.52
C VAL A 120 17.92 12.26 -14.61
N ILE A 121 17.93 11.35 -15.60
CA ILE A 121 18.89 11.36 -16.71
C ILE A 121 18.42 12.18 -17.92
N GLY A 122 17.27 12.86 -17.83
CA GLY A 122 16.78 13.80 -18.84
C GLY A 122 15.98 13.16 -19.98
N LEU A 123 15.63 11.88 -19.93
CA LEU A 123 14.79 11.18 -20.91
C LEU A 123 13.31 11.45 -20.65
N ASN A 124 12.85 12.68 -20.91
CA ASN A 124 11.49 13.09 -20.56
C ASN A 124 10.40 12.56 -21.51
N ASP A 125 10.71 12.37 -22.79
CA ASP A 125 9.73 12.09 -23.85
C ASP A 125 9.68 10.60 -24.25
N VAL A 126 10.34 9.73 -23.48
CA VAL A 126 10.36 8.28 -23.73
C VAL A 126 9.10 7.63 -23.17
N ASN A 127 8.26 7.08 -24.05
CA ASN A 127 7.11 6.27 -23.65
C ASN A 127 7.59 4.94 -23.07
N ALA A 128 7.59 4.85 -21.74
CA ALA A 128 7.88 3.62 -21.01
C ALA A 128 6.53 2.98 -20.62
N GLY A 129 6.34 1.70 -20.96
CA GLY A 129 5.15 0.95 -20.54
C GLY A 129 4.99 0.84 -19.03
N SER A 130 3.97 0.14 -18.55
CA SER A 130 3.63 0.01 -17.13
C SER A 130 4.46 -1.00 -16.34
N SER A 131 5.21 -1.90 -17.01
CA SER A 131 6.02 -2.93 -16.35
C SER A 131 7.47 -2.51 -16.17
N PHE A 132 8.15 -3.12 -15.17
CA PHE A 132 9.57 -2.87 -14.91
C PHE A 132 10.44 -3.12 -16.15
N PHE A 133 10.18 -4.20 -16.88
CA PHE A 133 10.97 -4.57 -18.04
C PHE A 133 10.78 -3.60 -19.20
N SER A 134 9.55 -3.11 -19.44
CA SER A 134 9.29 -2.11 -20.48
C SER A 134 9.95 -0.76 -20.14
N MET A 135 9.88 -0.34 -18.87
CA MET A 135 10.55 0.90 -18.42
C MET A 135 12.07 0.81 -18.56
N SER A 136 12.66 -0.29 -18.09
CA SER A 136 14.11 -0.50 -18.17
C SER A 136 14.58 -0.65 -19.62
N GLY A 137 13.81 -1.36 -20.46
CA GLY A 137 14.11 -1.51 -21.89
C GLY A 137 14.05 -0.16 -22.63
N ALA A 138 13.05 0.68 -22.33
CA ALA A 138 12.93 2.01 -22.91
C ALA A 138 14.11 2.92 -22.53
N ILE A 139 14.60 2.85 -21.30
CA ILE A 139 15.80 3.59 -20.88
C ILE A 139 17.04 3.09 -21.63
N LEU A 140 17.24 1.76 -21.74
CA LEU A 140 18.40 1.17 -22.41
C LEU A 140 18.45 1.48 -23.91
N GLN A 141 17.28 1.54 -24.58
CA GLN A 141 17.18 1.86 -26.01
C GLN A 141 17.49 3.33 -26.31
N ASN A 142 17.26 4.25 -25.36
CA ASN A 142 17.41 5.69 -25.56
C ASN A 142 18.62 6.26 -24.77
N LEU A 143 19.61 5.45 -24.44
CA LEU A 143 20.82 5.91 -23.72
C LEU A 143 21.61 7.00 -24.47
N GLN A 144 21.46 7.08 -25.80
CA GLN A 144 22.15 8.08 -26.60
C GLN A 144 21.57 9.50 -26.41
N ASP A 145 20.28 9.60 -25.98
CA ASP A 145 19.57 10.86 -25.77
C ASP A 145 19.70 11.40 -24.35
N VAL A 146 20.58 10.81 -23.53
CA VAL A 146 20.82 11.22 -22.14
C VAL A 146 21.41 12.64 -22.09
N GLN A 147 20.74 13.49 -21.31
CA GLN A 147 21.17 14.89 -21.11
C GLN A 147 21.97 15.01 -19.81
N TRP A 148 23.18 15.52 -19.93
CA TRP A 148 24.08 15.66 -18.78
C TRP A 148 23.63 16.71 -17.74
N GLN A 149 22.92 17.79 -18.18
CA GLN A 149 22.46 18.88 -17.30
C GLN A 149 21.42 18.39 -16.26
N PRO A 150 20.27 17.74 -16.65
CA PRO A 150 19.36 17.14 -15.70
C PRO A 150 20.02 16.08 -14.82
N MET A 151 20.94 15.28 -15.39
CA MET A 151 21.64 14.22 -14.65
C MET A 151 22.50 14.79 -13.52
N VAL A 152 23.24 15.87 -13.75
CA VAL A 152 24.07 16.53 -12.71
C VAL A 152 23.20 17.11 -11.61
N LEU A 153 22.12 17.85 -11.97
CA LEU A 153 21.20 18.43 -10.97
C LEU A 153 20.49 17.34 -10.16
N GLY A 154 20.03 16.27 -10.82
CA GLY A 154 19.39 15.15 -10.17
C GLY A 154 20.34 14.39 -9.23
N ALA A 155 21.55 14.07 -9.69
CA ALA A 155 22.58 13.42 -8.87
C ALA A 155 22.97 14.26 -7.65
N LEU A 156 23.18 15.57 -7.85
CA LEU A 156 23.49 16.49 -6.75
C LEU A 156 22.34 16.55 -5.72
N SER A 157 21.09 16.60 -6.19
CA SER A 157 19.90 16.57 -5.33
C SER A 157 19.83 15.30 -4.50
N PHE A 158 20.10 14.14 -5.12
CA PHE A 158 20.10 12.83 -4.47
C PHE A 158 21.21 12.73 -3.42
N ILE A 159 22.43 13.16 -3.77
CA ILE A 159 23.60 13.16 -2.87
C ILE A 159 23.36 14.07 -1.66
N LEU A 160 22.79 15.26 -1.87
CA LEU A 160 22.49 16.20 -0.78
C LEU A 160 21.37 15.70 0.13
N PHE A 161 20.40 14.94 -0.41
CA PHE A 161 19.27 14.42 0.38
C PHE A 161 19.70 13.47 1.50
N ILE A 162 20.65 12.59 1.24
CA ILE A 162 21.07 11.56 2.18
C ILE A 162 21.66 12.16 3.47
N PRO A 163 22.67 13.03 3.43
CA PRO A 163 23.23 13.63 4.64
C PRO A 163 22.26 14.57 5.33
N LEU A 164 21.50 15.39 4.58
CA LEU A 164 20.53 16.30 5.18
C LEU A 164 19.47 15.52 5.98
N LYS A 165 18.92 14.46 5.44
CA LYS A 165 17.94 13.61 6.14
C LYS A 165 18.55 12.92 7.37
N LYS A 166 19.84 12.55 7.32
CA LYS A 166 20.53 11.86 8.42
C LYS A 166 20.88 12.81 9.58
N TYR A 167 21.43 13.98 9.28
CA TYR A 167 21.95 14.91 10.28
C TYR A 167 20.90 15.90 10.78
N PHE A 168 19.95 16.32 9.92
CA PHE A 168 18.97 17.35 10.24
C PHE A 168 17.53 16.78 10.25
N LYS A 169 17.24 15.95 11.23
CA LYS A 169 15.93 15.24 11.35
C LYS A 169 14.72 16.17 11.52
N PHE A 170 14.91 17.40 12.02
CA PHE A 170 13.84 18.37 12.24
C PHE A 170 13.58 19.30 11.03
N LEU A 171 14.51 19.37 10.09
CA LEU A 171 14.36 20.24 8.93
C LEU A 171 13.52 19.59 7.83
N PRO A 172 12.70 20.36 7.12
CA PRO A 172 11.94 19.88 5.97
C PRO A 172 12.87 19.66 4.75
N THR A 173 13.66 18.58 4.82
CA THR A 173 14.74 18.26 3.86
C THR A 173 14.27 18.34 2.40
N PHE A 174 13.05 17.87 2.12
CA PHE A 174 12.45 17.93 0.79
C PHE A 174 12.30 19.36 0.27
N ALA A 175 11.76 20.26 1.11
CA ALA A 175 11.54 21.65 0.75
C ALA A 175 12.88 22.41 0.58
N ILE A 176 13.83 22.17 1.47
CA ILE A 176 15.15 22.83 1.44
C ILE A 176 15.89 22.48 0.14
N ILE A 177 15.98 21.18 -0.20
CA ILE A 177 16.68 20.77 -1.41
C ILE A 177 15.97 21.32 -2.65
N LEU A 178 14.63 21.27 -2.65
CA LEU A 178 13.85 21.80 -3.77
C LEU A 178 14.14 23.29 -3.99
N VAL A 179 14.15 24.11 -2.93
CA VAL A 179 14.46 25.55 -3.02
C VAL A 179 15.92 25.75 -3.44
N VAL A 180 16.88 25.09 -2.78
CA VAL A 180 18.32 25.24 -3.08
C VAL A 180 18.64 24.87 -4.52
N MET A 181 18.12 23.72 -4.99
CA MET A 181 18.41 23.25 -6.34
C MET A 181 17.67 24.04 -7.42
N SER A 182 16.46 24.56 -7.12
CA SER A 182 15.74 25.45 -8.03
C SER A 182 16.45 26.81 -8.16
N THR A 183 16.95 27.38 -7.05
CA THR A 183 17.74 28.63 -7.09
C THR A 183 19.08 28.41 -7.79
N LEU A 184 19.75 27.28 -7.55
CA LEU A 184 20.98 26.93 -8.25
C LEU A 184 20.73 26.81 -9.76
N ASN A 185 19.70 26.10 -10.19
CA ASN A 185 19.34 26.00 -11.61
C ASN A 185 19.02 27.37 -12.20
N TRP A 186 18.24 28.21 -11.49
CA TRP A 186 17.94 29.56 -11.94
C TRP A 186 19.22 30.42 -12.14
N VAL A 187 20.18 30.35 -11.21
CA VAL A 187 21.47 31.04 -11.33
C VAL A 187 22.28 30.55 -12.53
N LEU A 188 22.32 29.22 -12.74
CA LEU A 188 23.05 28.58 -13.85
C LEU A 188 22.41 28.79 -15.22
N CYS A 189 21.15 29.20 -15.29
CA CYS A 189 20.44 29.55 -16.53
C CYS A 189 20.65 31.00 -16.93
N GLN A 190 21.29 31.84 -16.09
CA GLN A 190 21.49 33.26 -16.40
C GLN A 190 22.57 33.49 -17.47
N PRO A 191 22.47 34.59 -18.27
CA PRO A 191 23.41 34.86 -19.36
C PRO A 191 24.86 35.00 -18.90
N TRP A 192 25.10 35.50 -17.67
CA TRP A 192 26.45 35.66 -17.12
C TRP A 192 27.15 34.35 -16.77
N THR A 193 26.42 33.25 -16.66
CA THR A 193 26.97 31.90 -16.48
C THR A 193 27.11 31.12 -17.78
N GLY A 194 26.88 31.78 -18.94
CA GLY A 194 26.91 31.16 -20.27
C GLY A 194 25.67 30.28 -20.57
N ALA A 195 24.59 30.43 -19.81
CA ALA A 195 23.34 29.71 -19.97
C ALA A 195 23.52 28.15 -20.08
N MET A 196 24.35 27.61 -19.17
CA MET A 196 24.80 26.21 -19.22
C MET A 196 23.66 25.18 -19.03
N PHE A 197 22.53 25.57 -18.39
CA PHE A 197 21.44 24.64 -18.02
C PHE A 197 20.10 24.99 -18.69
N THR A 198 20.11 25.29 -19.99
CA THR A 198 18.89 25.64 -20.75
C THR A 198 17.99 24.46 -21.08
N ASN A 199 18.51 23.21 -21.14
CA ASN A 199 17.78 22.02 -21.54
C ASN A 199 17.13 21.26 -20.37
N VAL A 200 16.86 21.95 -19.26
CA VAL A 200 16.21 21.33 -18.10
C VAL A 200 14.71 21.57 -18.15
N ARG A 201 13.91 20.51 -18.20
CA ARG A 201 12.44 20.59 -18.17
C ARG A 201 11.99 21.11 -16.81
N MET A 202 11.18 22.16 -16.81
CA MET A 202 10.57 22.76 -15.64
C MET A 202 9.15 22.25 -15.43
N LEU A 203 8.63 22.39 -14.21
CA LEU A 203 7.22 22.13 -13.91
C LEU A 203 6.34 23.24 -14.52
N ARG A 204 5.07 22.88 -14.74
CA ARG A 204 4.06 23.85 -15.17
C ARG A 204 3.49 24.57 -13.93
N ASP A 205 3.37 25.89 -14.04
CA ASP A 205 2.61 26.69 -13.08
C ASP A 205 1.13 26.36 -13.17
N PHE A 206 0.44 26.54 -12.06
CA PHE A 206 -1.01 26.56 -12.01
C PHE A 206 -1.52 27.95 -11.61
N THR A 207 -2.72 28.27 -11.98
CA THR A 207 -3.36 29.56 -11.76
C THR A 207 -4.58 29.42 -10.89
N MET A 208 -5.16 30.55 -10.45
CA MET A 208 -6.43 30.53 -9.69
C MET A 208 -7.57 29.83 -10.43
N SER A 209 -7.55 29.83 -11.77
CA SER A 209 -8.54 29.09 -12.57
C SER A 209 -8.45 27.58 -12.41
N ASP A 210 -7.28 27.05 -12.05
CA ASP A 210 -7.08 25.61 -11.83
C ASP A 210 -7.53 25.15 -10.42
N LEU A 211 -7.81 26.11 -9.51
CA LEU A 211 -8.32 25.87 -8.15
C LEU A 211 -9.84 25.75 -8.08
N VAL A 212 -10.52 25.69 -9.22
CA VAL A 212 -11.99 25.61 -9.26
C VAL A 212 -12.47 24.26 -8.72
N CYS A 213 -13.45 24.33 -7.82
CA CYS A 213 -14.18 23.15 -7.37
C CYS A 213 -15.09 22.63 -8.50
N THR A 214 -14.77 21.46 -9.01
CA THR A 214 -15.59 20.78 -10.02
C THR A 214 -16.14 19.47 -9.43
N PRO A 215 -17.46 19.20 -9.56
CA PRO A 215 -18.01 17.94 -9.13
C PRO A 215 -17.42 16.79 -9.96
N PRO A 216 -17.14 15.63 -9.34
CA PRO A 216 -16.67 14.45 -10.07
C PRO A 216 -17.72 14.01 -11.10
N ALA A 217 -17.26 13.61 -12.29
CA ALA A 217 -18.10 13.28 -13.44
C ALA A 217 -18.78 11.90 -13.28
N VAL A 218 -19.71 11.79 -12.33
CA VAL A 218 -20.41 10.51 -12.01
C VAL A 218 -21.16 9.92 -13.20
N TRP A 219 -21.51 10.71 -14.21
CA TRP A 219 -22.18 10.24 -15.44
C TRP A 219 -21.28 9.39 -16.34
N GLU A 220 -19.96 9.45 -16.17
CA GLU A 220 -19.00 8.61 -16.89
C GLU A 220 -18.90 7.17 -16.34
N ILE A 221 -19.46 6.91 -15.15
CA ILE A 221 -19.38 5.60 -14.48
C ILE A 221 -19.94 4.47 -15.35
N PRO A 222 -21.15 4.56 -15.96
CA PRO A 222 -21.73 3.43 -16.69
C PRO A 222 -20.88 2.98 -17.88
N GLY A 223 -20.18 3.90 -18.54
CA GLY A 223 -19.33 3.60 -19.70
C GLY A 223 -17.98 2.96 -19.35
N HIS A 224 -17.48 3.19 -18.15
CA HIS A 224 -16.11 2.83 -17.76
C HIS A 224 -16.02 2.00 -16.48
N LEU A 225 -17.16 1.52 -15.92
CA LEU A 225 -17.22 0.84 -14.64
C LEU A 225 -16.27 -0.35 -14.52
N VAL A 226 -16.23 -1.20 -15.55
CA VAL A 226 -15.40 -2.42 -15.55
C VAL A 226 -13.91 -2.07 -15.47
N GLU A 227 -13.49 -1.00 -16.14
CA GLU A 227 -12.10 -0.56 -16.17
C GLU A 227 -11.72 0.20 -14.88
N LEU A 228 -12.64 1.01 -14.33
CA LEU A 228 -12.42 1.79 -13.12
C LEU A 228 -12.52 0.97 -11.84
N PHE A 229 -13.30 -0.11 -11.81
CA PHE A 229 -13.56 -0.88 -10.59
C PHE A 229 -12.29 -1.42 -9.92
N PRO A 230 -11.32 -2.06 -10.63
CA PRO A 230 -10.12 -2.59 -10.00
C PRO A 230 -9.25 -1.51 -9.36
N ILE A 231 -9.09 -0.35 -10.00
CA ILE A 231 -8.26 0.74 -9.45
C ILE A 231 -8.95 1.41 -8.26
N VAL A 232 -10.27 1.61 -8.30
CA VAL A 232 -11.06 2.15 -7.19
C VAL A 232 -10.95 1.27 -5.95
N VAL A 233 -11.14 -0.05 -6.12
CA VAL A 233 -10.99 -1.02 -5.02
C VAL A 233 -9.54 -1.06 -4.54
N GLY A 234 -8.56 -1.02 -5.44
CA GLY A 234 -7.14 -1.00 -5.11
C GLY A 234 -6.75 0.22 -4.26
N ILE A 235 -7.17 1.43 -4.67
CA ILE A 235 -6.90 2.68 -3.92
C ILE A 235 -7.61 2.67 -2.57
N ALA A 236 -8.88 2.29 -2.51
CA ALA A 236 -9.64 2.21 -1.26
C ALA A 236 -9.00 1.22 -0.27
N PHE A 237 -8.63 0.04 -0.77
CA PHE A 237 -7.94 -1.00 0.00
C PHE A 237 -6.60 -0.50 0.55
N LEU A 238 -5.75 0.08 -0.31
CA LEU A 238 -4.43 0.57 0.08
C LEU A 238 -4.52 1.73 1.06
N SER A 239 -5.41 2.71 0.81
CA SER A 239 -5.62 3.84 1.70
C SER A 239 -6.09 3.40 3.08
N THR A 240 -6.99 2.40 3.15
CA THR A 240 -7.47 1.82 4.42
C THR A 240 -6.37 1.05 5.14
N LEU A 241 -5.51 0.31 4.41
CA LEU A 241 -4.35 -0.37 5.00
C LEU A 241 -3.34 0.62 5.58
N GLU A 242 -2.95 1.66 4.83
CA GLU A 242 -2.04 2.70 5.30
C GLU A 242 -2.61 3.40 6.55
N GLN A 243 -3.91 3.72 6.55
CA GLN A 243 -4.60 4.28 7.71
C GLN A 243 -4.56 3.33 8.90
N THR A 244 -4.86 2.05 8.71
CA THR A 244 -4.86 1.03 9.77
C THR A 244 -3.49 0.90 10.43
N VAL A 245 -2.42 0.83 9.63
CA VAL A 245 -1.03 0.75 10.12
C VAL A 245 -0.68 2.01 10.90
N MET A 246 -1.09 3.17 10.39
CA MET A 246 -0.86 4.46 11.04
C MET A 246 -1.58 4.57 12.37
N SER A 247 -2.88 4.28 12.42
CA SER A 247 -3.69 4.33 13.63
C SER A 247 -3.15 3.40 14.71
N LYS A 248 -2.76 2.16 14.35
CA LYS A 248 -2.12 1.22 15.28
C LYS A 248 -0.79 1.75 15.82
N THR A 249 0.02 2.36 14.95
CA THR A 249 1.34 2.89 15.35
C THR A 249 1.22 4.10 16.27
N LEU A 250 0.29 5.01 16.01
CA LEU A 250 0.04 6.18 16.86
C LEU A 250 -0.63 5.77 18.17
N SER A 251 -1.68 4.95 18.13
CA SER A 251 -2.36 4.43 19.33
C SER A 251 -1.37 3.77 20.29
N ALA A 252 -0.42 2.97 19.78
CA ALA A 252 0.62 2.36 20.60
C ALA A 252 1.56 3.38 21.27
N LYS A 253 1.68 4.61 20.73
CA LYS A 253 2.53 5.67 21.29
C LYS A 253 1.76 6.68 22.17
N THR A 254 0.54 7.00 21.77
CA THR A 254 -0.29 8.01 22.47
C THR A 254 -1.15 7.41 23.56
N GLY A 255 -1.41 6.08 23.53
CA GLY A 255 -2.37 5.42 24.39
C GLY A 255 -3.84 5.69 24.04
N GLU A 256 -4.11 6.39 22.93
CA GLU A 256 -5.48 6.64 22.46
C GLU A 256 -6.18 5.34 22.05
N PRO A 257 -7.48 5.19 22.35
CA PRO A 257 -8.24 4.00 21.95
C PRO A 257 -8.37 3.92 20.43
N LEU A 258 -8.10 2.74 19.90
CA LEU A 258 -8.14 2.45 18.48
C LEU A 258 -9.57 2.26 17.97
N ASN A 259 -9.95 2.97 16.91
CA ASN A 259 -11.19 2.74 16.16
C ASN A 259 -10.92 2.79 14.66
N LEU A 260 -10.58 1.63 14.09
CA LEU A 260 -10.18 1.53 12.68
C LEU A 260 -11.31 1.91 11.72
N ASN A 261 -12.56 1.61 12.05
CA ASN A 261 -13.71 1.94 11.19
C ASN A 261 -13.91 3.46 11.11
N GLN A 262 -13.80 4.16 12.25
CA GLN A 262 -13.90 5.63 12.28
C GLN A 262 -12.73 6.28 11.52
N ASP A 263 -11.53 5.73 11.63
CA ASP A 263 -10.36 6.26 10.94
C ASP A 263 -10.43 6.00 9.43
N THR A 264 -10.99 4.87 9.01
CA THR A 264 -11.28 4.57 7.59
C THR A 264 -12.36 5.49 7.04
N PHE A 265 -13.41 5.77 7.83
CA PHE A 265 -14.42 6.76 7.48
C PHE A 265 -13.79 8.14 7.23
N ALA A 266 -12.87 8.56 8.09
CA ALA A 266 -12.16 9.84 7.93
C ALA A 266 -11.36 9.93 6.64
N VAL A 267 -10.65 8.85 6.25
CA VAL A 267 -9.94 8.78 4.95
C VAL A 267 -10.93 8.80 3.78
N GLY A 268 -12.05 8.11 3.90
CA GLY A 268 -13.12 8.14 2.91
C GLY A 268 -13.66 9.55 2.70
N MET A 269 -13.97 10.26 3.78
CA MET A 269 -14.44 11.67 3.73
C MET A 269 -13.38 12.61 3.16
N ALA A 270 -12.08 12.39 3.50
CA ALA A 270 -10.99 13.17 2.92
C ALA A 270 -10.89 12.97 1.40
N ASN A 271 -11.04 11.74 0.90
CA ASN A 271 -11.04 11.45 -0.53
C ASN A 271 -12.28 12.04 -1.23
N ILE A 272 -13.49 11.89 -0.64
CA ILE A 272 -14.69 12.51 -1.19
C ILE A 272 -14.52 14.03 -1.30
N GLY A 273 -14.09 14.69 -0.21
CA GLY A 273 -13.88 16.13 -0.23
C GLY A 273 -12.78 16.58 -1.21
N SER A 274 -11.68 15.81 -1.28
CA SER A 274 -10.57 16.10 -2.20
C SER A 274 -10.96 15.91 -3.67
N SER A 275 -11.89 15.02 -3.99
CA SER A 275 -12.34 14.76 -5.37
C SER A 275 -12.99 15.97 -6.04
N PHE A 276 -13.52 16.92 -5.26
CA PHE A 276 -14.04 18.17 -5.79
C PHE A 276 -12.97 19.20 -6.17
N THR A 277 -11.71 18.94 -5.88
CA THR A 277 -10.62 19.92 -6.02
C THR A 277 -9.46 19.40 -6.86
N THR A 278 -9.69 18.59 -7.86
CA THR A 278 -8.63 18.07 -8.75
C THR A 278 -7.44 17.51 -7.95
N SER A 279 -7.67 16.46 -7.18
CA SER A 279 -6.72 15.96 -6.17
C SER A 279 -6.27 14.53 -6.45
N LEU A 280 -5.05 14.17 -6.03
CA LEU A 280 -4.62 12.78 -5.90
C LEU A 280 -5.36 12.07 -4.77
N PRO A 281 -5.44 10.72 -4.81
CA PRO A 281 -5.97 9.95 -3.69
C PRO A 281 -5.20 10.20 -2.41
N CYS A 282 -5.92 10.40 -1.32
CA CYS A 282 -5.38 10.65 0.01
C CYS A 282 -5.34 9.38 0.86
N SER A 283 -4.30 9.25 1.66
CA SER A 283 -4.18 8.24 2.71
C SER A 283 -3.43 8.78 3.93
N ALA A 284 -3.37 8.02 5.01
CA ALA A 284 -2.59 8.40 6.18
C ALA A 284 -1.09 8.27 5.92
N SER A 285 -0.34 9.28 6.32
CA SER A 285 1.12 9.31 6.18
C SER A 285 1.82 9.07 7.50
N LEU A 286 2.56 7.95 7.61
CA LEU A 286 3.35 7.64 8.81
C LEU A 286 4.37 8.76 9.12
N THR A 287 5.08 9.22 8.11
CA THR A 287 6.13 10.23 8.28
C THR A 287 5.57 11.56 8.77
N ARG A 288 4.47 12.05 8.17
CA ARG A 288 3.84 13.32 8.55
C ARG A 288 3.20 13.24 9.92
N SER A 289 2.51 12.14 10.22
CA SER A 289 1.85 11.93 11.51
C SER A 289 2.86 11.78 12.64
N MET A 290 3.97 11.06 12.41
CA MET A 290 5.05 10.97 13.38
C MET A 290 5.77 12.30 13.60
N LEU A 291 5.92 13.12 12.55
CA LEU A 291 6.45 14.48 12.69
C LEU A 291 5.51 15.35 13.55
N ASN A 292 4.21 15.26 13.32
CA ASN A 292 3.19 15.96 14.10
C ASN A 292 3.24 15.56 15.58
N TYR A 293 3.30 14.25 15.85
CA TYR A 293 3.47 13.71 17.22
C TYR A 293 4.77 14.20 17.88
N ASN A 294 5.91 14.10 17.19
CA ASN A 294 7.22 14.47 17.73
C ASN A 294 7.35 15.99 17.93
N ALA A 295 6.58 16.79 17.19
CA ALA A 295 6.49 18.25 17.36
C ALA A 295 5.64 18.65 18.58
N GLY A 296 5.06 17.69 19.32
CA GLY A 296 4.27 17.96 20.51
C GLY A 296 2.82 18.33 20.25
N ALA A 297 2.27 17.97 19.09
CA ALA A 297 0.85 18.16 18.82
C ALA A 297 -0.01 17.40 19.84
N ALA A 298 -1.02 18.06 20.41
CA ALA A 298 -1.86 17.52 21.46
C ALA A 298 -3.28 17.17 20.98
N THR A 299 -3.73 17.76 19.86
CA THR A 299 -5.12 17.63 19.41
C THR A 299 -5.20 17.49 17.89
N ARG A 300 -6.35 16.99 17.41
CA ARG A 300 -6.67 16.89 15.98
C ARG A 300 -6.65 18.23 15.24
N PHE A 301 -6.83 19.34 15.94
CA PHE A 301 -6.76 20.68 15.35
C PHE A 301 -5.40 21.01 14.74
N SER A 302 -4.31 20.36 15.16
CA SER A 302 -3.01 20.50 14.53
C SER A 302 -3.04 20.14 13.04
N GLY A 303 -3.78 19.08 12.67
CA GLY A 303 -4.00 18.68 11.28
C GLY A 303 -4.87 19.70 10.51
N VAL A 304 -5.95 20.18 11.12
CA VAL A 304 -6.83 21.21 10.52
C VAL A 304 -6.04 22.49 10.23
N ILE A 305 -5.28 22.98 11.20
CA ILE A 305 -4.45 24.18 11.05
C ILE A 305 -3.36 23.97 9.97
N CYS A 306 -2.75 22.77 9.95
CA CYS A 306 -1.80 22.42 8.91
C CYS A 306 -2.44 22.47 7.51
N GLY A 307 -3.66 21.96 7.34
CA GLY A 307 -4.42 22.04 6.09
C GLY A 307 -4.71 23.50 5.69
N LEU A 308 -5.13 24.33 6.64
CA LEU A 308 -5.38 25.77 6.39
C LEU A 308 -4.10 26.52 5.98
N ILE A 309 -2.99 26.25 6.66
CA ILE A 309 -1.68 26.84 6.27
C ILE A 309 -1.29 26.39 4.86
N CYS A 310 -1.46 25.10 4.54
CA CYS A 310 -1.24 24.60 3.19
C CYS A 310 -2.13 25.28 2.16
N LEU A 311 -3.39 25.55 2.48
CA LEU A 311 -4.32 26.29 1.62
C LEU A 311 -3.81 27.73 1.38
N GLY A 312 -3.40 28.43 2.43
CA GLY A 312 -2.81 29.77 2.30
C GLY A 312 -1.57 29.78 1.40
N ILE A 313 -0.66 28.81 1.57
CA ILE A 313 0.52 28.67 0.72
C ILE A 313 0.10 28.36 -0.73
N THR A 314 -0.90 27.53 -0.95
CA THR A 314 -1.43 27.22 -2.29
C THR A 314 -1.95 28.47 -2.99
N PHE A 315 -2.66 29.33 -2.26
CA PHE A 315 -3.11 30.63 -2.76
C PHE A 315 -1.93 31.53 -3.19
N VAL A 316 -0.86 31.57 -2.40
CA VAL A 316 0.35 32.32 -2.76
C VAL A 316 1.00 31.73 -4.00
N LEU A 317 1.14 30.40 -4.09
CA LEU A 317 1.73 29.73 -5.25
C LEU A 317 0.92 29.91 -6.53
N ALA A 318 -0.40 30.08 -6.44
CA ALA A 318 -1.28 30.32 -7.60
C ALA A 318 -1.13 31.76 -8.14
N ASN A 319 -0.71 32.72 -7.31
CA ASN A 319 -0.53 34.12 -7.72
C ASN A 319 0.90 34.43 -8.19
N PHE A 320 1.87 33.59 -7.82
CA PHE A 320 3.28 33.82 -8.17
C PHE A 320 3.83 32.62 -8.96
N PRO A 321 4.48 32.82 -10.12
CA PRO A 321 5.02 31.76 -10.96
C PRO A 321 6.30 31.17 -10.35
N LEU A 322 6.16 30.53 -9.19
CA LEU A 322 7.27 29.93 -8.46
C LEU A 322 7.51 28.46 -8.85
N ILE A 323 6.46 27.78 -9.27
CA ILE A 323 6.52 26.35 -9.60
C ILE A 323 7.23 26.12 -10.93
N SER A 324 7.05 27.01 -11.90
CA SER A 324 7.79 26.97 -13.17
C SER A 324 9.31 27.12 -13.04
N ARG A 325 9.81 27.47 -11.86
CA ARG A 325 11.24 27.50 -11.56
C ARG A 325 11.78 26.18 -11.00
N ILE A 326 10.93 25.20 -10.77
CA ILE A 326 11.32 23.90 -10.20
C ILE A 326 11.68 22.93 -11.31
N PRO A 327 12.95 22.45 -11.37
CA PRO A 327 13.37 21.46 -12.34
C PRO A 327 12.72 20.09 -12.07
N HIS A 328 12.17 19.46 -13.11
CA HIS A 328 11.54 18.15 -13.00
C HIS A 328 12.51 17.05 -12.52
N CYS A 329 13.79 17.10 -12.93
CA CYS A 329 14.83 16.17 -12.52
C CYS A 329 15.13 16.21 -11.01
N VAL A 330 15.01 17.40 -10.38
CA VAL A 330 15.19 17.55 -8.92
C VAL A 330 14.07 16.85 -8.18
N LEU A 331 12.80 17.02 -8.60
CA LEU A 331 11.67 16.31 -8.01
C LEU A 331 11.80 14.80 -8.19
N ALA A 332 12.16 14.35 -9.39
CA ALA A 332 12.38 12.94 -9.68
C ALA A 332 13.48 12.34 -8.79
N ALA A 333 14.60 13.06 -8.57
CA ALA A 333 15.67 12.63 -7.68
C ALA A 333 15.22 12.52 -6.21
N LEU A 334 14.39 13.46 -5.74
CA LEU A 334 13.81 13.40 -4.40
C LEU A 334 12.81 12.25 -4.23
N VAL A 335 11.98 11.95 -5.25
CA VAL A 335 11.10 10.78 -5.27
C VAL A 335 11.93 9.49 -5.24
N LEU A 336 12.99 9.42 -6.05
CA LEU A 336 13.91 8.28 -6.09
C LEU A 336 14.56 8.05 -4.72
N ALA A 337 15.04 9.10 -4.06
CA ALA A 337 15.62 9.02 -2.73
C ALA A 337 14.60 8.53 -1.68
N ASN A 338 13.33 8.94 -1.81
CA ASN A 338 12.27 8.47 -0.96
C ASN A 338 11.91 6.99 -1.25
N ALA A 339 11.86 6.58 -2.53
CA ALA A 339 11.61 5.20 -2.93
C ALA A 339 12.67 4.23 -2.38
N VAL A 340 13.96 4.62 -2.42
CA VAL A 340 15.04 3.85 -1.76
C VAL A 340 14.79 3.67 -0.27
N SER A 341 14.18 4.64 0.41
CA SER A 341 13.86 4.55 1.84
C SER A 341 12.68 3.63 2.16
N LEU A 342 11.90 3.18 1.16
CA LEU A 342 10.81 2.20 1.33
C LEU A 342 11.32 0.75 1.47
N PHE A 343 12.57 0.49 1.10
CA PHE A 343 13.20 -0.82 1.30
C PHE A 343 13.56 -1.04 2.77
N ASP A 344 12.63 -1.63 3.53
CA ASP A 344 12.89 -2.02 4.92
C ASP A 344 13.61 -3.38 4.97
N ARG A 345 14.95 -3.33 5.03
CA ARG A 345 15.79 -4.53 5.11
C ARG A 345 15.47 -5.42 6.31
N LYS A 346 14.98 -4.84 7.41
CA LYS A 346 14.62 -5.59 8.62
C LYS A 346 13.34 -6.40 8.38
N LEU A 347 12.30 -5.75 7.85
CA LEU A 347 11.03 -6.41 7.53
C LEU A 347 11.20 -7.47 6.45
N LEU A 348 11.95 -7.17 5.37
CA LEU A 348 12.30 -8.15 4.33
C LEU A 348 12.95 -9.40 4.94
N ARG A 349 13.97 -9.22 5.79
CA ARG A 349 14.66 -10.34 6.45
C ARG A 349 13.72 -11.15 7.35
N ILE A 350 12.82 -10.49 8.07
CA ILE A 350 11.82 -11.15 8.90
C ILE A 350 10.91 -12.01 8.03
N CYS A 351 10.31 -11.46 6.97
CA CYS A 351 9.40 -12.20 6.09
C CYS A 351 10.08 -13.42 5.42
N PHE A 352 11.35 -13.29 5.02
CA PHE A 352 12.09 -14.42 4.43
C PHE A 352 12.47 -15.52 5.42
N ARG A 353 12.61 -15.17 6.72
CA ARG A 353 13.07 -16.12 7.74
C ARG A 353 11.98 -16.68 8.63
N SER A 354 10.77 -16.08 8.63
CA SER A 354 9.68 -16.49 9.53
C SER A 354 9.10 -17.84 9.11
N THR A 355 8.49 -17.91 7.94
CA THR A 355 7.92 -19.14 7.40
C THR A 355 8.13 -19.22 5.88
N PRO A 356 8.23 -20.44 5.30
CA PRO A 356 8.30 -20.60 3.85
C PRO A 356 7.09 -19.98 3.13
N GLY A 357 5.90 -20.06 3.75
CA GLY A 357 4.68 -19.45 3.21
C GLY A 357 4.78 -17.94 3.09
N ASP A 358 5.32 -17.24 4.11
CA ASP A 358 5.53 -15.80 4.09
C ASP A 358 6.53 -15.38 3.01
N ALA A 359 7.61 -16.14 2.84
CA ALA A 359 8.60 -15.89 1.79
C ALA A 359 7.99 -16.05 0.38
N ILE A 360 7.16 -17.09 0.17
CA ILE A 360 6.46 -17.32 -1.10
C ILE A 360 5.48 -16.18 -1.40
N VAL A 361 4.66 -15.77 -0.43
CA VAL A 361 3.72 -14.65 -0.58
C VAL A 361 4.46 -13.36 -0.95
N LEU A 362 5.54 -13.04 -0.23
CA LEU A 362 6.36 -11.86 -0.51
C LEU A 362 6.91 -11.91 -1.92
N LEU A 363 7.54 -13.03 -2.32
CA LEU A 363 8.18 -13.17 -3.62
C LEU A 363 7.16 -13.07 -4.76
N ILE A 364 6.03 -13.76 -4.66
CA ILE A 364 5.00 -13.73 -5.70
C ILE A 364 4.38 -12.34 -5.81
N THR A 365 4.09 -11.66 -4.67
CA THR A 365 3.57 -10.30 -4.68
C THR A 365 4.57 -9.32 -5.30
N PHE A 366 5.85 -9.46 -4.98
CA PHE A 366 6.93 -8.66 -5.55
C PHE A 366 7.04 -8.87 -7.08
N VAL A 367 7.08 -10.12 -7.54
CA VAL A 367 7.14 -10.44 -8.97
C VAL A 367 5.89 -9.96 -9.70
N ALA A 368 4.71 -10.17 -9.12
CA ALA A 368 3.46 -9.66 -9.68
C ALA A 368 3.49 -8.13 -9.82
N ALA A 369 4.04 -7.40 -8.84
CA ALA A 369 4.19 -5.95 -8.92
C ALA A 369 5.12 -5.50 -10.05
N LEU A 370 6.12 -6.28 -10.43
CA LEU A 370 7.03 -5.97 -11.54
C LEU A 370 6.44 -6.26 -12.93
N LEU A 371 5.50 -7.23 -13.02
CA LEU A 371 4.95 -7.72 -14.28
C LEU A 371 3.58 -7.15 -14.61
N LEU A 372 2.75 -6.94 -13.59
CA LEU A 372 1.35 -6.54 -13.72
C LEU A 372 1.15 -5.08 -13.26
N PRO A 373 0.06 -4.43 -13.68
CA PRO A 373 -0.35 -3.17 -13.08
C PRO A 373 -0.47 -3.30 -11.56
N LEU A 374 0.00 -2.29 -10.84
CA LEU A 374 0.21 -2.36 -9.40
C LEU A 374 -1.08 -2.62 -8.60
N HIS A 375 -2.23 -2.12 -9.11
CA HIS A 375 -3.54 -2.37 -8.51
C HIS A 375 -3.99 -3.83 -8.63
N ILE A 376 -3.50 -4.59 -9.63
CA ILE A 376 -3.77 -6.03 -9.75
C ILE A 376 -2.79 -6.83 -8.88
N ALA A 377 -1.53 -6.43 -8.82
CA ALA A 377 -0.49 -7.13 -8.08
C ALA A 377 -0.81 -7.30 -6.58
N ILE A 378 -1.43 -6.29 -5.96
CA ILE A 378 -1.83 -6.38 -4.54
C ILE A 378 -2.90 -7.45 -4.32
N PHE A 379 -3.88 -7.58 -5.23
CA PHE A 379 -4.92 -8.60 -5.12
C PHE A 379 -4.35 -10.00 -5.31
N VAL A 380 -3.41 -10.19 -6.23
CA VAL A 380 -2.69 -11.46 -6.40
C VAL A 380 -2.00 -11.86 -5.09
N GLY A 381 -1.30 -10.93 -4.45
CA GLY A 381 -0.67 -11.17 -3.16
C GLY A 381 -1.66 -11.56 -2.06
N VAL A 382 -2.78 -10.85 -1.97
CA VAL A 382 -3.85 -11.13 -0.98
C VAL A 382 -4.46 -12.51 -1.21
N VAL A 383 -4.83 -12.84 -2.45
CA VAL A 383 -5.44 -14.15 -2.79
C VAL A 383 -4.49 -15.29 -2.41
N ILE A 384 -3.22 -15.20 -2.74
CA ILE A 384 -2.22 -16.23 -2.40
C ILE A 384 -2.03 -16.32 -0.88
N SER A 385 -1.94 -15.17 -0.18
CA SER A 385 -1.81 -15.14 1.27
C SER A 385 -2.98 -15.84 1.97
N VAL A 386 -4.22 -15.52 1.57
CA VAL A 386 -5.43 -16.13 2.12
C VAL A 386 -5.48 -17.61 1.77
N SER A 387 -5.12 -18.02 0.54
CA SER A 387 -5.09 -19.41 0.12
C SER A 387 -4.10 -20.25 0.95
N LEU A 388 -2.91 -19.73 1.21
CA LEU A 388 -1.92 -20.42 2.06
C LEU A 388 -2.35 -20.46 3.53
N PHE A 389 -3.00 -19.41 4.02
CA PHE A 389 -3.57 -19.38 5.37
C PHE A 389 -4.68 -20.45 5.51
N LEU A 390 -5.63 -20.49 4.57
CA LEU A 390 -6.69 -21.49 4.57
C LEU A 390 -6.14 -22.93 4.48
N ARG A 391 -5.12 -23.15 3.62
CA ARG A 391 -4.44 -24.45 3.53
C ARG A 391 -3.79 -24.87 4.85
N LYS A 392 -3.23 -23.91 5.61
CA LYS A 392 -2.64 -24.19 6.92
C LYS A 392 -3.73 -24.46 7.97
N ALA A 393 -4.78 -23.63 7.98
CA ALA A 393 -5.91 -23.78 8.91
C ALA A 393 -6.72 -25.06 8.67
N ALA A 394 -6.72 -25.55 7.41
CA ALA A 394 -7.43 -26.78 7.01
C ALA A 394 -6.76 -28.09 7.48
N LYS A 395 -5.63 -28.03 8.17
CA LYS A 395 -4.97 -29.22 8.72
C LYS A 395 -5.41 -29.42 10.16
N PRO A 396 -6.33 -30.38 10.45
CA PRO A 396 -6.66 -30.74 11.81
C PRO A 396 -5.45 -31.43 12.44
N GLU A 397 -5.20 -31.17 13.71
CA GLU A 397 -4.21 -31.92 14.49
C GLU A 397 -4.92 -33.10 15.15
N LEU A 398 -4.60 -34.31 14.68
CA LEU A 398 -5.05 -35.55 15.29
C LEU A 398 -3.92 -36.14 16.10
N VAL A 399 -4.15 -36.28 17.40
CA VAL A 399 -3.20 -36.92 18.33
C VAL A 399 -3.79 -38.23 18.80
N GLU A 400 -3.14 -39.32 18.46
CA GLU A 400 -3.55 -40.64 18.87
C GLU A 400 -2.98 -41.03 20.22
N TYR A 401 -3.81 -41.55 21.09
CA TYR A 401 -3.44 -42.06 22.41
C TYR A 401 -3.85 -43.51 22.57
N THR A 402 -3.08 -44.26 23.32
CA THR A 402 -3.40 -45.61 23.74
C THR A 402 -3.13 -45.77 25.25
N PHE A 403 -3.61 -46.87 25.83
CA PHE A 403 -3.28 -47.18 27.21
C PHE A 403 -2.03 -48.04 27.26
N ASP A 404 -1.17 -47.78 28.25
CA ASP A 404 -0.06 -48.65 28.63
C ASP A 404 -0.54 -49.82 29.49
N ASN A 405 0.30 -50.84 29.70
CA ASN A 405 0.03 -52.00 30.54
C ASN A 405 -0.38 -51.65 31.98
N GLU A 406 -0.05 -50.44 32.42
CA GLU A 406 -0.44 -49.91 33.74
C GLU A 406 -1.73 -49.07 33.70
N GLY A 407 -2.41 -48.97 32.54
CA GLY A 407 -3.64 -48.19 32.37
C GLY A 407 -3.43 -46.69 32.24
N THR A 408 -2.18 -46.22 32.05
CA THR A 408 -1.87 -44.81 31.82
C THR A 408 -2.03 -44.44 30.35
N LEU A 409 -2.60 -43.25 30.09
CA LEU A 409 -2.80 -42.74 28.74
C LEU A 409 -1.46 -42.26 28.18
N MET A 410 -0.97 -42.85 27.09
CA MET A 410 0.25 -42.51 26.42
C MET A 410 -0.03 -42.12 24.95
N GLN A 411 0.72 -41.13 24.43
CA GLN A 411 0.68 -40.77 23.02
C GLN A 411 1.34 -41.87 22.18
N VAL A 412 0.68 -42.28 21.13
CA VAL A 412 1.23 -43.27 20.19
C VAL A 412 2.32 -42.63 19.38
N ASN A 413 3.56 -43.09 19.61
CA ASN A 413 4.72 -42.81 18.77
C ASN A 413 5.12 -44.12 18.06
N ASP A 414 5.86 -44.06 16.97
CA ASP A 414 6.25 -45.21 16.13
C ASP A 414 6.96 -46.34 16.89
N GLU A 415 7.41 -46.14 18.13
CA GLU A 415 8.13 -47.10 18.97
C GLU A 415 7.26 -47.74 20.09
N VAL A 416 6.02 -47.33 20.29
CA VAL A 416 5.16 -47.85 21.38
C VAL A 416 4.37 -49.05 20.92
N ASN A 417 4.57 -50.21 21.58
CA ASN A 417 3.70 -51.39 21.44
C ASN A 417 2.27 -51.04 21.85
N ARG A 418 1.40 -50.94 20.85
CA ARG A 418 -0.03 -50.67 21.06
C ARG A 418 -0.66 -51.78 21.89
N LEU A 419 -1.39 -51.43 22.93
CA LEU A 419 -2.39 -52.33 23.46
C LEU A 419 -3.49 -52.49 22.41
N PRO A 420 -3.75 -53.70 21.90
CA PRO A 420 -4.17 -53.87 20.51
C PRO A 420 -5.65 -53.67 20.22
N GLN A 421 -6.44 -52.99 21.02
CA GLN A 421 -7.89 -52.96 20.77
C GLN A 421 -8.54 -51.58 20.82
N ILE A 422 -7.93 -50.58 21.44
CA ILE A 422 -8.56 -49.27 21.63
C ILE A 422 -7.62 -48.15 21.20
N SER A 423 -8.03 -47.31 20.26
CA SER A 423 -7.37 -46.05 19.89
C SER A 423 -8.23 -44.87 20.32
N ILE A 424 -7.63 -43.91 21.01
CA ILE A 424 -8.29 -42.68 21.41
C ILE A 424 -7.67 -41.52 20.58
N VAL A 425 -8.45 -41.01 19.65
CA VAL A 425 -8.04 -39.93 18.75
C VAL A 425 -8.53 -38.60 19.31
N HIS A 426 -7.64 -37.78 19.77
CA HIS A 426 -7.95 -36.39 20.14
C HIS A 426 -7.98 -35.55 18.87
N VAL A 427 -9.12 -34.93 18.62
CA VAL A 427 -9.33 -34.01 17.50
C VAL A 427 -9.12 -32.59 18.03
N GLU A 428 -8.06 -31.94 17.57
CA GLU A 428 -7.70 -30.59 17.97
C GLU A 428 -7.76 -29.63 16.80
N GLY A 429 -8.26 -28.41 17.03
CA GLY A 429 -8.34 -27.35 16.04
C GLY A 429 -9.71 -27.13 15.43
N ASP A 430 -9.71 -26.36 14.34
CA ASP A 430 -10.93 -25.98 13.64
C ASP A 430 -11.32 -27.05 12.60
N LEU A 431 -12.53 -27.63 12.76
CA LEU A 431 -13.13 -28.54 11.80
C LEU A 431 -14.15 -27.79 10.94
N PHE A 432 -13.68 -27.15 9.88
CA PHE A 432 -14.53 -26.50 8.88
C PHE A 432 -14.43 -27.24 7.53
N PHE A 433 -15.22 -26.81 6.54
CA PHE A 433 -15.30 -27.48 5.23
C PHE A 433 -13.94 -27.83 4.60
N GLY A 434 -12.91 -26.99 4.79
CA GLY A 434 -11.57 -27.25 4.27
C GLY A 434 -10.80 -28.38 4.99
N ALA A 435 -11.18 -28.70 6.24
CA ALA A 435 -10.54 -29.71 7.07
C ALA A 435 -11.27 -31.06 7.03
N ALA A 436 -12.56 -31.08 6.65
CA ALA A 436 -13.46 -32.23 6.75
C ALA A 436 -12.95 -33.48 5.99
N ASP A 437 -12.51 -33.29 4.74
CA ASP A 437 -12.00 -34.42 3.94
C ASP A 437 -10.68 -34.99 4.47
N LEU A 438 -9.80 -34.13 4.97
CA LEU A 438 -8.52 -34.57 5.53
C LEU A 438 -8.74 -35.29 6.86
N PHE A 439 -9.65 -34.76 7.69
CA PHE A 439 -10.10 -35.40 8.92
C PHE A 439 -10.67 -36.80 8.66
N ARG A 440 -11.63 -36.92 7.74
CA ARG A 440 -12.20 -38.19 7.34
C ARG A 440 -11.14 -39.20 6.92
N LYS A 441 -10.25 -38.83 6.00
CA LYS A 441 -9.17 -39.70 5.51
C LYS A 441 -8.24 -40.19 6.62
N GLN A 442 -7.89 -39.28 7.56
CA GLN A 442 -6.98 -39.64 8.65
C GLN A 442 -7.66 -40.62 9.66
N VAL A 443 -8.91 -40.34 10.02
CA VAL A 443 -9.64 -41.23 10.94
C VAL A 443 -9.96 -42.58 10.25
N SER A 444 -10.37 -42.61 8.97
CA SER A 444 -10.56 -43.88 8.23
C SER A 444 -9.26 -44.72 8.20
N ARG A 445 -8.09 -44.05 7.98
CA ARG A 445 -6.80 -44.74 8.00
C ARG A 445 -6.47 -45.37 9.37
N ILE A 446 -6.87 -44.74 10.47
CA ILE A 446 -6.72 -45.33 11.80
C ILE A 446 -7.70 -46.50 11.97
N ALA A 447 -8.95 -46.36 11.50
CA ALA A 447 -9.96 -47.39 11.61
C ALA A 447 -9.69 -48.61 10.72
N GLU A 448 -8.87 -48.48 9.66
CA GLU A 448 -8.45 -49.62 8.81
C GLU A 448 -7.43 -50.55 9.48
N ASP A 449 -6.87 -50.18 10.66
CA ASP A 449 -5.92 -51.05 11.38
C ASP A 449 -6.65 -52.30 11.93
N PRO A 450 -6.34 -53.51 11.46
CA PRO A 450 -7.04 -54.72 11.86
C PRO A 450 -6.82 -55.11 13.33
N SER A 451 -5.88 -54.49 14.01
CA SER A 451 -5.63 -54.70 15.44
C SER A 451 -6.56 -53.90 16.34
N LEU A 452 -7.30 -52.93 15.80
CA LEU A 452 -8.21 -52.05 16.55
C LEU A 452 -9.65 -52.60 16.53
N ALA A 453 -10.23 -52.71 17.71
CA ALA A 453 -11.64 -53.05 17.86
C ALA A 453 -12.52 -51.80 18.11
N VAL A 454 -11.94 -50.74 18.70
CA VAL A 454 -12.68 -49.52 19.05
C VAL A 454 -11.82 -48.29 18.77
N VAL A 455 -12.41 -47.32 18.07
CA VAL A 455 -11.85 -45.97 17.90
C VAL A 455 -12.72 -44.98 18.66
N VAL A 456 -12.13 -44.27 19.64
CA VAL A 456 -12.82 -43.25 20.42
C VAL A 456 -12.39 -41.85 19.91
N LEU A 457 -13.31 -41.12 19.30
CA LEU A 457 -13.08 -39.75 18.87
C LEU A 457 -13.36 -38.78 20.02
N ARG A 458 -12.32 -38.14 20.55
CA ARG A 458 -12.45 -37.10 21.58
C ARG A 458 -12.56 -35.74 20.95
N MET A 459 -13.79 -35.20 20.84
CA MET A 459 -14.12 -33.95 20.15
C MET A 459 -14.10 -32.70 21.05
N ARG A 460 -13.61 -32.79 22.30
CA ARG A 460 -13.67 -31.68 23.27
C ARG A 460 -12.96 -30.41 22.77
N ASN A 461 -11.88 -30.58 22.04
CA ASN A 461 -11.03 -29.49 21.53
C ASN A 461 -11.32 -29.17 20.05
N ALA A 462 -12.23 -29.89 19.41
CA ALA A 462 -12.71 -29.58 18.08
C ALA A 462 -13.61 -28.34 18.12
N ARG A 463 -13.33 -27.38 17.25
CA ARG A 463 -14.07 -26.11 17.18
C ARG A 463 -14.64 -25.92 15.77
N ASN A 464 -15.65 -25.02 15.66
CA ASN A 464 -16.19 -24.56 14.39
C ASN A 464 -16.71 -25.69 13.47
N LEU A 465 -17.36 -26.71 14.03
CA LEU A 465 -18.04 -27.75 13.25
C LEU A 465 -19.11 -27.11 12.34
N ASP A 466 -18.92 -27.23 11.05
CA ASP A 466 -19.88 -26.80 10.05
C ASP A 466 -20.67 -28.01 9.46
N ALA A 467 -21.61 -27.72 8.57
CA ALA A 467 -22.43 -28.77 7.96
C ALA A 467 -21.59 -29.83 7.22
N THR A 468 -20.50 -29.43 6.57
CA THR A 468 -19.61 -30.34 5.83
C THR A 468 -18.88 -31.29 6.79
N SER A 469 -18.43 -30.77 7.93
CA SER A 469 -17.76 -31.56 8.97
C SER A 469 -18.74 -32.57 9.63
N VAL A 470 -19.99 -32.16 9.83
CA VAL A 470 -21.03 -33.06 10.35
C VAL A 470 -21.31 -34.20 9.35
N CYS A 471 -21.44 -33.89 8.06
CA CYS A 471 -21.60 -34.92 7.02
C CYS A 471 -20.40 -35.88 6.97
N ALA A 472 -19.15 -35.33 7.11
CA ALA A 472 -17.97 -36.19 7.15
C ALA A 472 -17.95 -37.13 8.37
N LEU A 473 -18.43 -36.67 9.53
CA LEU A 473 -18.61 -37.51 10.73
C LEU A 473 -19.69 -38.58 10.52
N GLU A 474 -20.83 -38.24 9.89
CA GLU A 474 -21.87 -39.22 9.57
C GLU A 474 -21.36 -40.30 8.61
N GLU A 475 -20.55 -39.95 7.63
CA GLU A 475 -19.91 -40.90 6.72
C GLU A 475 -18.94 -41.82 7.47
N LEU A 476 -18.13 -41.26 8.40
CA LEU A 476 -17.24 -42.08 9.25
C LEU A 476 -17.98 -43.07 10.14
N ILE A 477 -19.14 -42.69 10.68
CA ILE A 477 -19.97 -43.62 11.51
C ILE A 477 -20.57 -44.75 10.67
N LYS A 478 -20.83 -44.51 9.38
CA LYS A 478 -21.34 -45.53 8.46
C LYS A 478 -20.24 -46.45 7.92
N PHE A 479 -18.99 -46.01 7.94
CA PHE A 479 -17.83 -46.79 7.53
C PHE A 479 -17.44 -47.82 8.62
#